data_fade5a8d1c48d99ab22a7937d7481be9
#
_entry.id   fade5a8d1c48d99ab22a7937d7481be9
#
_cell.length_a   1.000
_cell.length_b   1.000
_cell.length_c   1.000
_cell.angle_alpha   90.00
_cell.angle_beta   90.00
_cell.angle_gamma   90.00
#
_symmetry.space_group_name_H-M   'P 1'
#
loop_
_entity.id
_entity.type
_entity.pdbx_description
1 polymer ?
#
loop_
_entity_poly.entity_id
_entity_poly.type
_entity_poly.pdbx_seq_one_letter_code
_entity_poly.pdbx_strand_id
1 'polypeptide(L)'
;MKILLLEDDIILSEIIEEFLISLDYEVICSYDGLNASELVYEQSFDLMLLDVEVPSLDGFEFLKSLRDQNINTPAIYITSLNTSKDLQKGFDIGCDDYIKKPFELTELQARINNIKRLYKIDSDVVFEFCDTIRYNFSKQTVLYEGTEISLAQKELKILEYFIKNKNEVVSADELMVNIWGYEETPTNATIRTYIKNIRKIIGDEFIVTLKGIGYKLETR
;
A
#
# COMPACT_ATOMS: atom_id res chain seq x y z
N MET A 1 -2.00 -3.84 -8.66
CA MET A 1 -2.37 -2.56 -8.01
C MET A 1 -3.88 -2.42 -8.06
N LYS A 2 -4.50 -2.07 -6.91
CA LYS A 2 -5.95 -1.88 -6.77
C LYS A 2 -6.28 -0.39 -6.69
N ILE A 3 -7.17 0.06 -7.56
CA ILE A 3 -7.49 1.48 -7.75
C ILE A 3 -8.97 1.72 -7.41
N LEU A 4 -9.25 2.75 -6.61
CA LEU A 4 -10.59 3.34 -6.50
C LEU A 4 -10.73 4.43 -7.56
N LEU A 5 -11.75 4.35 -8.40
CA LEU A 5 -12.13 5.39 -9.34
C LEU A 5 -13.45 6.03 -8.89
N LEU A 6 -13.41 7.30 -8.50
CA LEU A 6 -14.58 8.10 -8.18
C LEU A 6 -14.85 9.06 -9.33
N GLU A 7 -15.91 8.80 -10.10
CA GLU A 7 -16.27 9.53 -11.32
C GLU A 7 -17.76 9.34 -11.57
N ASP A 8 -18.55 10.41 -11.66
CA ASP A 8 -20.01 10.35 -11.86
C ASP A 8 -20.42 10.28 -13.34
N ASP A 9 -19.55 10.70 -14.26
CA ASP A 9 -19.76 10.46 -15.70
C ASP A 9 -19.49 8.99 -16.02
N ILE A 10 -20.56 8.23 -16.22
CA ILE A 10 -20.51 6.78 -16.48
C ILE A 10 -19.65 6.47 -17.71
N ILE A 11 -19.74 7.26 -18.77
CA ILE A 11 -19.01 7.00 -20.03
C ILE A 11 -17.49 7.20 -19.78
N LEU A 12 -17.12 8.26 -19.11
CA LEU A 12 -15.71 8.53 -18.77
C LEU A 12 -15.18 7.49 -17.79
N SER A 13 -15.99 7.10 -16.79
CA SER A 13 -15.65 6.05 -15.84
C SER A 13 -15.36 4.72 -16.54
N GLU A 14 -16.24 4.28 -17.46
CA GLU A 14 -16.04 3.05 -18.24
C GLU A 14 -14.77 3.11 -19.11
N ILE A 15 -14.50 4.24 -19.76
CA ILE A 15 -13.28 4.42 -20.58
C ILE A 15 -12.01 4.30 -19.72
N ILE A 16 -12.00 4.95 -18.55
CA ILE A 16 -10.86 4.89 -17.62
C ILE A 16 -10.71 3.48 -17.07
N GLU A 17 -11.80 2.84 -16.65
CA GLU A 17 -11.81 1.48 -16.11
C GLU A 17 -11.25 0.48 -17.12
N GLU A 18 -11.77 0.44 -18.36
CA GLU A 18 -11.29 -0.45 -19.42
C GLU A 18 -9.78 -0.23 -19.69
N PHE A 19 -9.37 1.02 -19.76
CA PHE A 19 -7.95 1.35 -19.94
C PHE A 19 -7.09 0.81 -18.81
N LEU A 20 -7.47 1.02 -17.55
CA LEU A 20 -6.72 0.56 -16.38
C LEU A 20 -6.71 -0.96 -16.27
N ILE A 21 -7.80 -1.64 -16.58
CA ILE A 21 -7.87 -3.11 -16.64
C ILE A 21 -6.93 -3.63 -17.74
N SER A 22 -6.81 -2.95 -18.88
CA SER A 22 -5.86 -3.33 -19.94
C SER A 22 -4.39 -3.26 -19.51
N LEU A 23 -4.10 -2.54 -18.41
CA LEU A 23 -2.79 -2.43 -17.76
C LEU A 23 -2.62 -3.37 -16.55
N ASP A 24 -3.49 -4.38 -16.42
CA ASP A 24 -3.50 -5.37 -15.33
C ASP A 24 -3.76 -4.75 -13.94
N TYR A 25 -4.54 -3.67 -13.85
CA TYR A 25 -4.99 -3.10 -12.58
C TYR A 25 -6.37 -3.64 -12.21
N GLU A 26 -6.60 -3.82 -10.91
CA GLU A 26 -7.94 -4.05 -10.35
C GLU A 26 -8.58 -2.68 -10.10
N VAL A 27 -9.74 -2.43 -10.69
CA VAL A 27 -10.44 -1.14 -10.57
C VAL A 27 -11.79 -1.36 -9.89
N ILE A 28 -12.08 -0.53 -8.91
CA ILE A 28 -13.39 -0.45 -8.27
C ILE A 28 -13.94 0.95 -8.52
N CYS A 29 -15.06 1.03 -9.23
CA CYS A 29 -15.70 2.28 -9.55
C CYS A 29 -16.73 2.70 -8.49
N SER A 30 -16.79 3.99 -8.21
CA SER A 30 -17.85 4.64 -7.45
C SER A 30 -18.31 5.87 -8.19
N TYR A 31 -19.61 6.13 -8.17
CA TYR A 31 -20.25 7.25 -8.89
C TYR A 31 -20.69 8.37 -7.95
N ASP A 32 -20.44 8.23 -6.66
CA ASP A 32 -20.69 9.24 -5.63
C ASP A 32 -19.74 9.09 -4.44
N GLY A 33 -19.49 10.20 -3.73
CA GLY A 33 -18.51 10.24 -2.67
C GLY A 33 -18.90 9.48 -1.40
N LEU A 34 -20.19 9.25 -1.12
CA LEU A 34 -20.61 8.45 0.04
C LEU A 34 -20.33 6.97 -0.19
N ASN A 35 -20.67 6.45 -1.37
CA ASN A 35 -20.34 5.08 -1.74
C ASN A 35 -18.81 4.88 -1.78
N ALA A 36 -18.04 5.85 -2.30
CA ALA A 36 -16.59 5.80 -2.25
C ALA A 36 -16.05 5.69 -0.80
N SER A 37 -16.68 6.41 0.15
CA SER A 37 -16.34 6.33 1.56
C SER A 37 -16.58 4.93 2.13
N GLU A 38 -17.73 4.32 1.85
CA GLU A 38 -18.04 2.95 2.30
C GLU A 38 -17.00 1.96 1.77
N LEU A 39 -16.66 2.05 0.48
CA LEU A 39 -15.66 1.18 -0.14
C LEU A 39 -14.27 1.27 0.51
N VAL A 40 -13.82 2.48 0.89
CA VAL A 40 -12.51 2.65 1.55
C VAL A 40 -12.49 2.08 2.98
N TYR A 41 -13.65 2.02 3.66
CA TYR A 41 -13.75 1.36 4.96
C TYR A 41 -13.80 -0.17 4.87
N GLU A 42 -14.36 -0.70 3.78
CA GLU A 42 -14.49 -2.15 3.58
C GLU A 42 -13.21 -2.80 3.05
N GLN A 43 -12.41 -2.05 2.26
CA GLN A 43 -11.24 -2.59 1.59
C GLN A 43 -10.15 -1.54 1.41
N SER A 44 -8.90 -1.99 1.23
CA SER A 44 -7.77 -1.11 0.98
C SER A 44 -7.52 -0.92 -0.51
N PHE A 45 -7.06 0.28 -0.86
CA PHE A 45 -6.65 0.66 -2.22
C PHE A 45 -5.20 1.12 -2.23
N ASP A 46 -4.53 0.91 -3.36
CA ASP A 46 -3.15 1.36 -3.58
C ASP A 46 -3.10 2.78 -4.14
N LEU A 47 -4.15 3.21 -4.83
CA LEU A 47 -4.30 4.52 -5.45
C LEU A 47 -5.79 4.90 -5.53
N MET A 48 -6.07 6.17 -5.40
CA MET A 48 -7.40 6.75 -5.65
C MET A 48 -7.31 7.74 -6.82
N LEU A 49 -8.23 7.61 -7.77
CA LEU A 49 -8.48 8.55 -8.86
C LEU A 49 -9.82 9.21 -8.56
N LEU A 50 -9.82 10.52 -8.35
CA LEU A 50 -10.96 11.21 -7.76
C LEU A 50 -11.41 12.39 -8.63
N ASP A 51 -12.63 12.35 -9.14
CA ASP A 51 -13.26 13.61 -9.54
C ASP A 51 -13.68 14.40 -8.30
N VAL A 52 -13.60 15.70 -8.41
CA VAL A 52 -14.04 16.63 -7.37
C VAL A 52 -15.55 16.86 -7.44
N GLU A 53 -16.09 17.00 -8.65
CA GLU A 53 -17.49 17.35 -8.89
C GLU A 53 -18.38 16.10 -8.98
N VAL A 54 -18.55 15.39 -7.85
CA VAL A 54 -19.38 14.18 -7.75
C VAL A 54 -20.53 14.39 -6.77
N PRO A 55 -21.65 13.63 -6.91
CA PRO A 55 -22.81 13.72 -6.02
C PRO A 55 -22.51 13.33 -4.58
N SER A 56 -23.37 13.75 -3.67
CA SER A 56 -23.46 13.37 -2.25
C SER A 56 -22.35 13.94 -1.38
N LEU A 57 -21.10 13.61 -1.64
CA LEU A 57 -19.89 14.10 -0.97
C LEU A 57 -18.86 14.44 -2.04
N ASP A 58 -18.48 15.72 -2.15
CA ASP A 58 -17.49 16.11 -3.17
C ASP A 58 -16.11 15.51 -2.93
N GLY A 59 -15.29 15.40 -3.99
CA GLY A 59 -14.00 14.73 -3.91
C GLY A 59 -13.01 15.42 -2.96
N PHE A 60 -13.14 16.74 -2.72
CA PHE A 60 -12.32 17.44 -1.74
C PHE A 60 -12.71 17.07 -0.30
N GLU A 61 -14.01 17.05 0.00
CA GLU A 61 -14.51 16.64 1.32
C GLU A 61 -14.23 15.17 1.58
N PHE A 62 -14.40 14.32 0.56
CA PHE A 62 -14.05 12.92 0.63
C PHE A 62 -12.57 12.72 1.02
N LEU A 63 -11.63 13.26 0.24
CA LEU A 63 -10.20 13.09 0.53
C LEU A 63 -9.83 13.69 1.88
N LYS A 64 -10.37 14.86 2.22
CA LYS A 64 -10.13 15.49 3.52
C LYS A 64 -10.55 14.58 4.67
N SER A 65 -11.73 13.96 4.58
CA SER A 65 -12.23 13.04 5.63
C SER A 65 -11.30 11.86 5.83
N LEU A 66 -10.68 11.34 4.76
CA LEU A 66 -9.72 10.26 4.84
C LEU A 66 -8.40 10.71 5.49
N ARG A 67 -7.90 11.89 5.12
CA ARG A 67 -6.67 12.45 5.72
C ARG A 67 -6.83 12.73 7.21
N ASP A 68 -8.00 13.25 7.63
CA ASP A 68 -8.34 13.49 9.03
C ASP A 68 -8.34 12.17 9.85
N GLN A 69 -8.55 11.03 9.20
CA GLN A 69 -8.49 9.69 9.79
C GLN A 69 -7.15 8.97 9.59
N ASN A 70 -6.11 9.69 9.14
CA ASN A 70 -4.78 9.13 8.84
C ASN A 70 -4.77 8.06 7.74
N ILE A 71 -5.75 8.04 6.85
CA ILE A 71 -5.74 7.21 5.65
C ILE A 71 -4.92 7.97 4.58
N ASN A 72 -3.72 7.48 4.31
CA ASN A 72 -2.73 8.15 3.44
C ASN A 72 -2.57 7.44 2.09
N THR A 73 -3.59 6.73 1.61
CA THR A 73 -3.61 6.17 0.26
C THR A 73 -3.36 7.30 -0.75
N PRO A 74 -2.39 7.16 -1.68
CA PRO A 74 -2.14 8.17 -2.70
C PRO A 74 -3.39 8.51 -3.49
N ALA A 75 -3.55 9.79 -3.85
CA ALA A 75 -4.72 10.28 -4.55
C ALA A 75 -4.33 11.25 -5.69
N ILE A 76 -4.93 11.03 -6.87
CA ILE A 76 -4.85 11.93 -8.02
C ILE A 76 -6.23 12.51 -8.25
N TYR A 77 -6.34 13.84 -8.28
CA TYR A 77 -7.57 14.47 -8.74
C TYR A 77 -7.64 14.49 -10.27
N ILE A 78 -8.82 14.14 -10.82
CA ILE A 78 -9.15 14.20 -12.25
C ILE A 78 -10.40 15.05 -12.38
N THR A 79 -10.30 16.33 -12.71
CA THR A 79 -11.45 17.25 -12.60
C THR A 79 -11.42 18.39 -13.61
N SER A 80 -12.59 18.96 -13.86
CA SER A 80 -12.80 20.15 -14.69
C SER A 80 -12.39 21.45 -13.99
N LEU A 81 -12.28 21.45 -12.67
CA LEU A 81 -11.81 22.59 -11.89
C LEU A 81 -10.38 22.96 -12.31
N ASN A 82 -10.17 24.24 -12.62
CA ASN A 82 -8.90 24.64 -13.24
C ASN A 82 -8.33 25.95 -12.72
N THR A 83 -8.87 26.50 -11.63
CA THR A 83 -8.31 27.72 -11.05
C THR A 83 -7.08 27.38 -10.20
N SER A 84 -6.15 28.33 -10.09
CA SER A 84 -4.99 28.17 -9.20
C SER A 84 -5.42 27.92 -7.74
N LYS A 85 -6.59 28.41 -7.34
CA LYS A 85 -7.15 28.19 -5.99
C LYS A 85 -7.61 26.77 -5.78
N ASP A 86 -8.25 26.15 -6.79
CA ASP A 86 -8.70 24.77 -6.71
C ASP A 86 -7.51 23.83 -6.62
N LEU A 87 -6.49 24.09 -7.43
CA LEU A 87 -5.26 23.32 -7.44
C LEU A 87 -4.54 23.42 -6.09
N GLN A 88 -4.41 24.63 -5.54
CA GLN A 88 -3.84 24.84 -4.22
C GLN A 88 -4.65 24.12 -3.14
N LYS A 89 -5.99 24.23 -3.16
CA LYS A 89 -6.88 23.54 -2.22
C LYS A 89 -6.67 22.03 -2.26
N GLY A 90 -6.54 21.44 -3.46
CA GLY A 90 -6.30 20.00 -3.61
C GLY A 90 -4.99 19.56 -2.93
N PHE A 91 -3.90 20.26 -3.17
CA PHE A 91 -2.61 19.95 -2.53
C PHE A 91 -2.61 20.23 -1.02
N ASP A 92 -3.27 21.28 -0.56
CA ASP A 92 -3.39 21.59 0.87
C ASP A 92 -4.19 20.50 1.61
N ILE A 93 -5.17 19.85 0.95
CA ILE A 93 -5.90 18.69 1.48
C ILE A 93 -5.01 17.43 1.52
N GLY A 94 -4.01 17.33 0.65
CA GLY A 94 -3.09 16.21 0.61
C GLY A 94 -3.32 15.26 -0.56
N CYS A 95 -3.72 15.77 -1.75
CA CYS A 95 -3.58 15.00 -2.99
C CYS A 95 -2.11 14.96 -3.42
N ASP A 96 -1.76 13.97 -4.21
CA ASP A 96 -0.38 13.72 -4.65
C ASP A 96 -0.14 14.22 -6.07
N ASP A 97 -1.20 14.30 -6.88
CA ASP A 97 -1.15 14.83 -8.23
C ASP A 97 -2.54 15.31 -8.68
N TYR A 98 -2.59 15.96 -9.84
CA TYR A 98 -3.78 16.60 -10.38
C TYR A 98 -3.80 16.51 -11.91
N ILE A 99 -4.93 16.07 -12.47
CA ILE A 99 -5.16 15.98 -13.92
C ILE A 99 -6.37 16.85 -14.28
N LYS A 100 -6.19 17.70 -15.26
CA LYS A 100 -7.26 18.55 -15.74
C LYS A 100 -8.04 17.88 -16.87
N LYS A 101 -9.37 17.84 -16.77
CA LYS A 101 -10.24 17.43 -17.89
C LYS A 101 -10.34 18.54 -18.95
N PRO A 102 -10.33 18.24 -20.27
CA PRO A 102 -10.11 16.91 -20.84
C PRO A 102 -8.60 16.52 -20.85
N PHE A 103 -8.31 15.22 -20.76
CA PHE A 103 -6.96 14.67 -20.75
C PHE A 103 -6.84 13.45 -21.65
N GLU A 104 -5.62 13.09 -22.01
CA GLU A 104 -5.32 11.86 -22.74
C GLU A 104 -5.03 10.71 -21.75
N LEU A 105 -5.46 9.48 -22.08
CA LEU A 105 -5.19 8.30 -21.22
C LEU A 105 -3.70 8.05 -21.00
N THR A 106 -2.87 8.45 -21.95
CA THR A 106 -1.40 8.42 -21.83
C THR A 106 -0.88 9.38 -20.74
N GLU A 107 -1.53 10.54 -20.54
CA GLU A 107 -1.21 11.43 -19.42
C GLU A 107 -1.57 10.78 -18.09
N LEU A 108 -2.77 10.21 -17.98
CA LEU A 108 -3.20 9.47 -16.79
C LEU A 108 -2.19 8.36 -16.44
N GLN A 109 -1.78 7.55 -17.42
CA GLN A 109 -0.78 6.51 -17.24
C GLN A 109 0.56 7.04 -16.72
N ALA A 110 1.04 8.15 -17.31
CA ALA A 110 2.30 8.77 -16.89
C ALA A 110 2.26 9.22 -15.42
N ARG A 111 1.13 9.79 -14.98
CA ARG A 111 0.92 10.22 -13.61
C ARG A 111 0.81 9.06 -12.65
N ILE A 112 0.05 8.03 -13.00
CA ILE A 112 -0.01 6.78 -12.22
C ILE A 112 1.39 6.18 -12.06
N ASN A 113 2.18 6.10 -13.13
CA ASN A 113 3.56 5.59 -13.07
C ASN A 113 4.46 6.44 -12.17
N ASN A 114 4.24 7.77 -12.13
CA ASN A 114 4.96 8.65 -11.21
C ASN A 114 4.60 8.34 -9.74
N ILE A 115 3.30 8.20 -9.43
CA ILE A 115 2.83 7.81 -8.09
C ILE A 115 3.36 6.43 -7.70
N LYS A 116 3.28 5.44 -8.59
CA LYS A 116 3.84 4.10 -8.37
C LYS A 116 5.31 4.17 -7.94
N ARG A 117 6.10 5.00 -8.60
CA ARG A 117 7.52 5.19 -8.30
C ARG A 117 7.73 5.89 -6.94
N LEU A 118 6.98 6.96 -6.65
CA LEU A 118 7.10 7.74 -5.42
C LEU A 118 6.70 6.93 -4.18
N TYR A 119 5.59 6.20 -4.28
CA TYR A 119 5.04 5.40 -3.19
C TYR A 119 5.53 3.94 -3.22
N LYS A 120 6.40 3.61 -4.20
CA LYS A 120 6.91 2.25 -4.42
C LYS A 120 5.80 1.21 -4.61
N ILE A 121 4.65 1.62 -5.13
CA ILE A 121 3.56 0.74 -5.52
C ILE A 121 4.03 -0.02 -6.76
N ASP A 122 3.89 -1.35 -6.82
CA ASP A 122 4.41 -2.20 -7.89
C ASP A 122 5.93 -2.02 -8.18
N SER A 123 6.68 -1.29 -7.38
CA SER A 123 8.06 -1.64 -7.39
C SER A 123 8.09 -3.10 -6.95
N ASP A 124 8.72 -3.96 -7.74
CA ASP A 124 9.37 -5.14 -7.20
C ASP A 124 10.40 -4.62 -6.19
N VAL A 125 9.92 -4.04 -5.08
CA VAL A 125 10.79 -3.79 -3.92
C VAL A 125 11.08 -5.17 -3.40
N VAL A 126 12.07 -5.74 -4.03
CA VAL A 126 12.63 -7.00 -3.63
C VAL A 126 13.66 -6.67 -2.57
N PHE A 127 13.40 -7.12 -1.37
CA PHE A 127 14.45 -7.11 -0.36
C PHE A 127 15.33 -8.35 -0.59
N GLU A 128 16.60 -8.14 -0.88
CA GLU A 128 17.58 -9.21 -1.09
C GLU A 128 18.23 -9.59 0.24
N PHE A 129 18.03 -10.84 0.67
CA PHE A 129 18.77 -11.43 1.78
C PHE A 129 20.14 -11.91 1.31
N CYS A 130 20.16 -12.55 0.12
CA CYS A 130 21.33 -12.98 -0.63
C CYS A 130 20.93 -13.21 -2.10
N ASP A 131 21.87 -13.66 -2.94
CA ASP A 131 21.65 -13.88 -4.38
C ASP A 131 20.48 -14.82 -4.70
N THR A 132 20.19 -15.76 -3.80
CA THR A 132 19.18 -16.82 -4.00
C THR A 132 17.89 -16.59 -3.24
N ILE A 133 17.85 -15.63 -2.28
CA ILE A 133 16.69 -15.41 -1.41
C ILE A 133 16.29 -13.95 -1.47
N ARG A 134 15.05 -13.70 -1.94
CA ARG A 134 14.48 -12.37 -2.10
C ARG A 134 13.06 -12.33 -1.54
N TYR A 135 12.67 -11.22 -0.95
CA TYR A 135 11.29 -10.97 -0.53
C TYR A 135 10.65 -9.94 -1.47
N ASN A 136 9.55 -10.30 -2.08
CA ASN A 136 8.75 -9.39 -2.91
C ASN A 136 7.62 -8.80 -2.06
N PHE A 137 7.66 -7.49 -1.84
CA PHE A 137 6.66 -6.80 -1.01
C PHE A 137 5.28 -6.74 -1.67
N SER A 138 5.22 -6.59 -3.00
CA SER A 138 3.95 -6.49 -3.72
C SER A 138 3.20 -7.83 -3.73
N LYS A 139 3.94 -8.93 -3.93
CA LYS A 139 3.38 -10.29 -3.93
C LYS A 139 3.27 -10.90 -2.54
N GLN A 140 3.94 -10.31 -1.54
CA GLN A 140 4.08 -10.85 -0.19
C GLN A 140 4.61 -12.30 -0.18
N THR A 141 5.58 -12.58 -1.04
CA THR A 141 6.20 -13.90 -1.20
C THR A 141 7.71 -13.83 -1.01
N VAL A 142 8.29 -14.92 -0.52
CA VAL A 142 9.75 -15.14 -0.56
C VAL A 142 10.07 -15.94 -1.81
N LEU A 143 10.98 -15.42 -2.62
CA LEU A 143 11.57 -16.14 -3.75
C LEU A 143 12.82 -16.85 -3.25
N TYR A 144 12.83 -18.18 -3.26
CA TYR A 144 13.97 -19.03 -2.93
C TYR A 144 14.38 -19.83 -4.17
N GLU A 145 15.56 -19.58 -4.70
CA GLU A 145 16.09 -20.25 -5.91
C GLU A 145 15.09 -20.26 -7.09
N GLY A 146 14.36 -19.17 -7.30
CA GLY A 146 13.36 -19.05 -8.35
C GLY A 146 11.98 -19.63 -8.02
N THR A 147 11.80 -20.23 -6.83
CA THR A 147 10.52 -20.76 -6.37
C THR A 147 9.85 -19.78 -5.40
N GLU A 148 8.60 -19.42 -5.67
CA GLU A 148 7.81 -18.57 -4.77
C GLU A 148 7.29 -19.37 -3.58
N ILE A 149 7.57 -18.90 -2.37
CA ILE A 149 7.12 -19.48 -1.10
C ILE A 149 6.25 -18.46 -0.38
N SER A 150 5.02 -18.87 -0.05
CA SER A 150 4.10 -18.05 0.74
C SER A 150 4.31 -18.26 2.23
N LEU A 151 4.30 -17.17 2.99
CA LEU A 151 4.33 -17.16 4.45
C LEU A 151 2.91 -16.98 5.00
N ALA A 152 2.69 -17.40 6.24
CA ALA A 152 1.45 -17.07 6.95
C ALA A 152 1.38 -15.55 7.23
N GLN A 153 0.19 -14.99 7.29
CA GLN A 153 -0.02 -13.53 7.40
C GLN A 153 0.74 -12.88 8.57
N LYS A 154 0.83 -13.53 9.72
CA LYS A 154 1.60 -13.03 10.87
C LYS A 154 3.12 -13.15 10.65
N GLU A 155 3.58 -14.17 9.95
CA GLU A 155 5.00 -14.35 9.57
C GLU A 155 5.43 -13.27 8.59
N LEU A 156 4.57 -12.93 7.61
CA LEU A 156 4.80 -11.82 6.69
C LEU A 156 4.98 -10.50 7.44
N LYS A 157 4.04 -10.16 8.33
CA LYS A 157 4.13 -8.92 9.11
C LYS A 157 5.40 -8.84 9.96
N ILE A 158 5.81 -9.96 10.56
CA ILE A 158 7.06 -10.04 11.34
C ILE A 158 8.26 -9.83 10.42
N LEU A 159 8.30 -10.48 9.26
CA LEU A 159 9.39 -10.36 8.30
C LEU A 159 9.52 -8.94 7.78
N GLU A 160 8.41 -8.31 7.38
CA GLU A 160 8.37 -6.92 6.94
C GLU A 160 8.83 -5.96 8.02
N TYR A 161 8.44 -6.20 9.29
CA TYR A 161 8.89 -5.40 10.42
C TYR A 161 10.41 -5.48 10.61
N PHE A 162 11.00 -6.67 10.48
CA PHE A 162 12.45 -6.83 10.53
C PHE A 162 13.17 -6.16 9.35
N ILE A 163 12.60 -6.24 8.14
CA ILE A 163 13.18 -5.60 6.96
C ILE A 163 13.18 -4.06 7.14
N LYS A 164 12.08 -3.51 7.68
CA LYS A 164 11.97 -2.07 7.96
C LYS A 164 12.97 -1.60 9.01
N ASN A 165 13.22 -2.43 10.03
CA ASN A 165 14.17 -2.15 11.12
C ASN A 165 15.49 -2.94 10.95
N LYS A 166 15.96 -3.03 9.69
CA LYS A 166 17.18 -3.76 9.35
C LYS A 166 18.36 -3.26 10.17
N ASN A 167 19.14 -4.19 10.71
CA ASN A 167 20.30 -3.96 11.58
C ASN A 167 19.97 -3.36 12.96
N GLU A 168 18.70 -3.16 13.29
CA GLU A 168 18.27 -2.79 14.64
C GLU A 168 17.85 -4.01 15.45
N VAL A 169 17.93 -3.89 16.76
CA VAL A 169 17.51 -4.95 17.68
C VAL A 169 16.03 -4.77 17.99
N VAL A 170 15.23 -5.73 17.61
CA VAL A 170 13.79 -5.77 17.84
C VAL A 170 13.48 -6.73 18.98
N SER A 171 12.86 -6.24 20.06
CA SER A 171 12.47 -7.08 21.18
C SER A 171 11.20 -7.89 20.89
N ALA A 172 10.95 -8.95 21.65
CA ALA A 172 9.71 -9.70 21.55
C ALA A 172 8.48 -8.85 21.90
N ASP A 173 8.60 -7.99 22.90
CA ASP A 173 7.53 -7.09 23.33
C ASP A 173 7.21 -6.05 22.26
N GLU A 174 8.23 -5.54 21.59
CA GLU A 174 8.06 -4.62 20.46
C GLU A 174 7.32 -5.29 19.27
N LEU A 175 7.64 -6.55 18.94
CA LEU A 175 6.89 -7.30 17.93
C LEU A 175 5.43 -7.50 18.36
N MET A 176 5.17 -7.80 19.65
CA MET A 176 3.82 -7.98 20.15
C MET A 176 2.98 -6.72 19.94
N VAL A 177 3.50 -5.57 20.35
CA VAL A 177 2.79 -4.28 20.25
C VAL A 177 2.51 -3.89 18.79
N ASN A 178 3.49 -4.04 17.91
CA ASN A 178 3.39 -3.53 16.54
C ASN A 178 2.64 -4.47 15.57
N ILE A 179 2.52 -5.77 15.90
CA ILE A 179 1.95 -6.77 14.97
C ILE A 179 0.59 -7.30 15.43
N TRP A 180 0.34 -7.34 16.76
CA TRP A 180 -0.93 -7.89 17.30
C TRP A 180 -1.86 -6.84 17.92
N GLY A 181 -1.36 -5.67 18.25
CA GLY A 181 -2.15 -4.67 18.99
C GLY A 181 -2.47 -5.11 20.43
N TYR A 182 -3.42 -4.42 21.06
CA TYR A 182 -3.70 -4.60 22.50
C TYR A 182 -4.63 -5.78 22.83
N GLU A 183 -5.37 -6.32 21.88
CA GLU A 183 -6.42 -7.33 22.15
C GLU A 183 -5.94 -8.79 22.05
N GLU A 184 -4.87 -9.07 21.32
CA GLU A 184 -4.34 -10.42 21.11
C GLU A 184 -2.84 -10.47 21.40
N THR A 185 -2.42 -10.42 22.64
CA THR A 185 -1.00 -10.53 22.99
C THR A 185 -0.51 -11.98 22.94
N PRO A 186 0.34 -12.35 21.98
CA PRO A 186 0.92 -13.68 21.93
C PRO A 186 1.93 -13.88 23.06
N THR A 187 2.24 -15.11 23.39
CA THR A 187 3.32 -15.41 24.32
C THR A 187 4.70 -15.32 23.64
N ASN A 188 5.76 -15.18 24.44
CA ASN A 188 7.14 -15.27 23.92
C ASN A 188 7.43 -16.60 23.20
N ALA A 189 6.76 -17.69 23.59
CA ALA A 189 6.86 -18.98 22.90
C ALA A 189 6.26 -18.93 21.50
N THR A 190 5.16 -18.21 21.34
CA THR A 190 4.51 -17.98 20.04
C THR A 190 5.40 -17.19 19.10
N ILE A 191 6.03 -16.10 19.58
CA ILE A 191 6.99 -15.31 18.79
C ILE A 191 8.16 -16.19 18.33
N ARG A 192 8.72 -17.00 19.22
CA ARG A 192 9.82 -17.94 18.87
C ARG A 192 9.41 -18.91 17.76
N THR A 193 8.16 -19.36 17.76
CA THR A 193 7.64 -20.26 16.73
C THR A 193 7.58 -19.56 15.38
N TYR A 194 7.08 -18.34 15.32
CA TYR A 194 7.06 -17.55 14.08
C TYR A 194 8.48 -17.29 13.56
N ILE A 195 9.41 -16.86 14.43
CA ILE A 195 10.83 -16.67 14.06
C ILE A 195 11.44 -17.95 13.51
N LYS A 196 11.17 -19.10 14.16
CA LYS A 196 11.64 -20.41 13.67
C LYS A 196 11.08 -20.73 12.28
N ASN A 197 9.81 -20.44 12.03
CA ASN A 197 9.21 -20.72 10.72
C ASN A 197 9.79 -19.81 9.63
N ILE A 198 9.96 -18.52 9.93
CA ILE A 198 10.58 -17.57 8.99
C ILE A 198 12.00 -18.02 8.66
N ARG A 199 12.81 -18.39 9.66
CA ARG A 199 14.17 -18.89 9.47
C ARG A 199 14.26 -20.12 8.57
N LYS A 200 13.31 -21.03 8.64
CA LYS A 200 13.27 -22.20 7.75
C LYS A 200 13.18 -21.82 6.26
N ILE A 201 12.66 -20.63 5.96
CA ILE A 201 12.44 -20.15 4.59
C ILE A 201 13.61 -19.27 4.15
N ILE A 202 14.01 -18.31 4.98
CA ILE A 202 15.04 -17.34 4.60
C ILE A 202 16.45 -17.74 5.04
N GLY A 203 16.62 -18.74 5.91
CA GLY A 203 17.89 -19.13 6.53
C GLY A 203 18.05 -18.66 7.98
N ASP A 204 18.70 -19.49 8.79
CA ASP A 204 18.90 -19.22 10.24
C ASP A 204 19.86 -18.04 10.48
N GLU A 205 20.73 -17.76 9.53
CA GLU A 205 21.76 -16.72 9.60
C GLU A 205 21.23 -15.30 9.50
N PHE A 206 20.06 -15.09 8.88
CA PHE A 206 19.55 -13.74 8.63
C PHE A 206 18.84 -13.13 9.84
N ILE A 207 18.22 -13.92 10.69
CA ILE A 207 17.60 -13.40 11.93
C ILE A 207 18.41 -13.93 13.12
N VAL A 208 19.28 -13.10 13.66
CA VAL A 208 20.13 -13.45 14.80
C VAL A 208 19.37 -13.27 16.11
N THR A 209 19.53 -14.22 17.05
CA THR A 209 18.97 -14.08 18.40
C THR A 209 20.00 -13.46 19.34
N LEU A 210 19.65 -12.33 19.93
CA LEU A 210 20.40 -11.70 20.99
C LEU A 210 19.78 -12.13 22.34
N LYS A 211 20.43 -13.06 23.01
CA LYS A 211 19.90 -13.74 24.20
C LYS A 211 19.52 -12.74 25.31
N GLY A 212 18.25 -12.77 25.70
CA GLY A 212 17.69 -11.88 26.72
C GLY A 212 17.34 -10.47 26.25
N ILE A 213 17.56 -10.13 24.95
CA ILE A 213 17.32 -8.80 24.41
C ILE A 213 16.26 -8.86 23.29
N GLY A 214 16.46 -9.70 22.26
CA GLY A 214 15.55 -9.76 21.11
C GLY A 214 16.17 -10.45 19.90
N TYR A 215 15.77 -9.96 18.74
CA TYR A 215 16.19 -10.47 17.43
C TYR A 215 16.70 -9.33 16.58
N LYS A 216 17.56 -9.63 15.63
CA LYS A 216 18.11 -8.66 14.69
C LYS A 216 18.19 -9.28 13.30
N LEU A 217 17.68 -8.57 12.29
CA LEU A 217 17.89 -8.94 10.90
C LEU A 217 19.26 -8.42 10.45
N GLU A 218 20.11 -9.34 10.04
CA GLU A 218 21.42 -9.05 9.44
C GLU A 218 21.46 -9.55 8.00
N THR A 219 21.89 -8.71 7.08
CA THR A 219 22.16 -9.10 5.68
C THR A 219 23.63 -8.86 5.39
N ARG A 220 24.20 -9.70 4.57
CA ARG A 220 25.58 -9.56 4.11
C ARG A 220 25.71 -8.55 2.98
#